data_c9e3bb141cc20f51b681ee70c5f07123
#
_entry.id   c9e3bb141cc20f51b681ee70c5f07123
#
_cell.length_a   1.000
_cell.length_b   1.000
_cell.length_c   1.000
_cell.angle_alpha   90.00
_cell.angle_beta   90.00
_cell.angle_gamma   90.00
#
_symmetry.space_group_name_H-M   'P 1'
#
loop_
_entity.id
_entity.type
_entity.pdbx_description
1 polymer ?
#
loop_
_entity_poly.entity_id
_entity_poly.type
_entity_poly.pdbx_seq_one_letter_code
_entity_poly.pdbx_strand_id
1 'polypeptide(L)'
;MVRSAHGMSIDHPGGHDEEKPTAPDSCVAGHGLGDGRRPAKINWSTLPAVTVPLFYPGQSSYEWLRSPEHKGASRQVARGDACVSCDDEVDAEKDLGNTLAKAGRLEPSPVAGKNGHVDLKVQAAFDDKNAYLRFQWKTANPYPGTEHQYLRFDGKDWKVYGFPKLDKVVQEGKQPAIYEDRMTIMLDDGKVPGFAPQGCWLSCHDGSRDMPKQFTKEEVEANALLAAIKKSDVRKYLPASRNDPLDWKTGKTVEELAKIKAAGGIVDLIQWRAHRSNAVDMADDGYMLEWRLGDAGKDMFGGNADPKTHEPKFMWDEKKVGYKSITADQLRKGDHFLIRERNAVPFDPKAGWKAGDLIPDYVVSREDAKGSAADNNAIAGWKDGYWTVLMIRPLGLTNDDDKSLKGGGVYNVGFAVHDDNITTRGHHVSFVKTLGLGVKADIQAVKLP
;
A
#
# COMPACT_ATOMS: atom_id res chain seq x y z
N MET A 1 -43.22 29.46 -46.73
CA MET A 1 -42.24 29.92 -47.71
C MET A 1 -40.93 29.25 -47.34
N VAL A 2 -40.64 28.10 -47.89
CA VAL A 2 -39.90 27.79 -49.13
C VAL A 2 -38.49 28.41 -49.21
N ARG A 3 -37.45 27.57 -49.04
CA ARG A 3 -36.44 27.03 -49.98
C ARG A 3 -35.33 26.39 -49.16
N SER A 4 -35.08 25.16 -49.18
CA SER A 4 -34.40 24.21 -50.11
C SER A 4 -33.08 24.74 -50.72
N ALA A 5 -31.95 24.08 -50.36
CA ALA A 5 -30.77 23.86 -51.18
C ALA A 5 -29.93 22.75 -50.48
N HIS A 6 -29.85 21.58 -51.02
CA HIS A 6 -28.83 20.92 -51.82
C HIS A 6 -27.49 20.72 -51.06
N GLY A 7 -27.18 19.62 -50.71
CA GLY A 7 -26.42 18.41 -50.86
C GLY A 7 -25.07 18.56 -51.53
N MET A 8 -24.02 18.15 -50.80
CA MET A 8 -22.79 17.66 -51.42
C MET A 8 -22.22 16.54 -50.53
N SER A 9 -22.33 15.36 -51.03
CA SER A 9 -21.63 14.15 -50.60
C SER A 9 -20.14 14.30 -50.91
N ILE A 10 -19.27 14.09 -49.97
CA ILE A 10 -17.86 13.85 -50.19
C ILE A 10 -17.55 12.49 -49.60
N ASP A 11 -17.32 11.51 -50.51
CA ASP A 11 -16.73 10.23 -50.20
C ASP A 11 -15.32 10.40 -49.61
N HIS A 12 -15.05 9.80 -48.48
CA HIS A 12 -13.70 9.58 -47.96
C HIS A 12 -13.37 8.09 -48.06
N PRO A 13 -12.23 7.74 -48.65
CA PRO A 13 -11.79 6.34 -48.78
C PRO A 13 -11.32 5.79 -47.45
N GLY A 14 -11.58 4.48 -47.24
CA GLY A 14 -11.26 3.74 -46.05
C GLY A 14 -9.80 3.86 -45.62
N GLY A 15 -9.61 4.27 -44.41
CA GLY A 15 -8.36 4.17 -43.69
C GLY A 15 -8.28 2.76 -43.10
N HIS A 16 -7.28 2.01 -43.53
CA HIS A 16 -6.85 0.78 -42.87
C HIS A 16 -6.39 1.14 -41.47
N ASP A 17 -7.02 0.59 -40.45
CA ASP A 17 -6.50 0.57 -39.06
C ASP A 17 -5.24 -0.30 -39.10
N GLU A 18 -4.06 0.34 -39.23
CA GLU A 18 -2.82 -0.28 -38.88
C GLU A 18 -2.78 -0.54 -37.39
N GLU A 19 -2.94 -1.80 -37.01
CA GLU A 19 -2.56 -2.27 -35.67
C GLU A 19 -1.11 -1.87 -35.40
N LYS A 20 -0.92 -0.88 -34.53
CA LYS A 20 0.40 -0.55 -33.99
C LYS A 20 0.93 -1.77 -33.26
N PRO A 21 2.14 -2.24 -33.61
CA PRO A 21 2.74 -3.37 -32.91
C PRO A 21 2.87 -3.02 -31.42
N THR A 22 2.27 -3.84 -30.58
CA THR A 22 2.49 -3.81 -29.12
C THR A 22 3.98 -3.96 -28.87
N ALA A 23 4.60 -2.96 -28.27
CA ALA A 23 6.00 -3.00 -27.88
C ALA A 23 6.23 -4.24 -26.97
N PRO A 24 7.35 -4.95 -27.14
CA PRO A 24 7.64 -6.12 -26.33
C PRO A 24 7.72 -5.71 -24.83
N ASP A 25 7.19 -6.57 -23.98
CA ASP A 25 7.18 -6.49 -22.50
C ASP A 25 8.61 -6.51 -21.90
N SER A 26 9.48 -5.64 -22.35
CA SER A 26 10.84 -5.55 -21.89
C SER A 26 11.01 -4.33 -20.97
N CYS A 27 11.47 -4.65 -19.76
CA CYS A 27 12.12 -3.76 -18.82
C CYS A 27 11.23 -3.02 -17.83
N VAL A 28 10.87 -3.73 -16.75
CA VAL A 28 11.00 -3.11 -15.42
C VAL A 28 12.53 -3.05 -15.18
N ALA A 29 13.13 -1.90 -15.37
CA ALA A 29 14.55 -1.69 -15.07
C ALA A 29 14.71 -1.59 -13.56
N GLY A 30 14.84 -2.74 -12.89
CA GLY A 30 15.15 -2.79 -11.47
C GLY A 30 16.55 -2.26 -11.20
N HIS A 31 16.72 -1.39 -10.22
CA HIS A 31 17.98 -0.85 -9.79
C HIS A 31 18.68 -1.84 -8.85
N GLY A 32 19.39 -2.81 -9.42
CA GLY A 32 20.50 -3.42 -8.68
C GLY A 32 20.33 -4.71 -7.93
N LEU A 33 19.49 -5.65 -8.36
CA LEU A 33 19.66 -7.04 -7.96
C LEU A 33 20.94 -7.60 -8.58
N GLY A 34 21.86 -8.11 -7.75
CA GLY A 34 22.98 -8.92 -8.23
C GLY A 34 22.47 -10.09 -9.07
N ASP A 35 23.26 -10.55 -10.05
CA ASP A 35 22.88 -11.51 -11.11
C ASP A 35 22.18 -12.81 -10.67
N GLY A 36 22.26 -13.19 -9.41
CA GLY A 36 21.62 -14.40 -8.85
C GLY A 36 20.22 -14.20 -8.26
N ARG A 37 19.65 -12.98 -8.24
CA ARG A 37 18.37 -12.66 -7.58
C ARG A 37 17.28 -12.14 -8.51
N ARG A 38 17.56 -11.98 -9.81
CA ARG A 38 16.50 -11.68 -10.77
C ARG A 38 15.67 -12.93 -10.98
N PRO A 39 14.32 -12.83 -10.88
CA PRO A 39 13.47 -13.96 -11.21
C PRO A 39 13.78 -14.40 -12.64
N ALA A 40 13.68 -15.71 -12.91
CA ALA A 40 13.69 -16.23 -14.28
C ALA A 40 12.75 -15.35 -15.13
N LYS A 41 13.10 -15.10 -16.40
CA LYS A 41 12.28 -14.27 -17.29
C LYS A 41 10.89 -14.88 -17.44
N ILE A 42 9.95 -14.42 -16.61
CA ILE A 42 8.55 -14.85 -16.67
C ILE A 42 7.91 -14.14 -17.86
N ASN A 43 7.35 -14.89 -18.79
CA ASN A 43 6.56 -14.33 -19.88
C ASN A 43 5.13 -14.04 -19.40
N TRP A 44 4.94 -12.84 -18.85
CA TRP A 44 3.65 -12.41 -18.31
C TRP A 44 2.53 -12.32 -19.36
N SER A 45 2.85 -12.18 -20.65
CA SER A 45 1.84 -12.10 -21.72
C SER A 45 1.09 -13.43 -21.94
N THR A 46 1.69 -14.54 -21.52
CA THR A 46 1.08 -15.88 -21.63
C THR A 46 0.30 -16.30 -20.37
N LEU A 47 0.39 -15.53 -19.29
CA LEU A 47 -0.25 -15.86 -18.02
C LEU A 47 -1.62 -15.21 -17.90
N PRO A 48 -2.61 -15.91 -17.29
CA PRO A 48 -3.92 -15.34 -17.03
C PRO A 48 -3.81 -14.03 -16.24
N ALA A 49 -4.62 -13.06 -16.61
CA ALA A 49 -4.75 -11.81 -15.90
C ALA A 49 -6.18 -11.66 -15.39
N VAL A 50 -6.32 -11.23 -14.14
CA VAL A 50 -7.59 -10.92 -13.51
C VAL A 50 -7.63 -9.43 -13.24
N THR A 51 -8.70 -8.75 -13.62
CA THR A 51 -8.96 -7.38 -13.19
C THR A 51 -9.76 -7.43 -11.90
N VAL A 52 -9.20 -6.85 -10.85
CA VAL A 52 -9.82 -6.72 -9.54
C VAL A 52 -10.18 -5.25 -9.33
N PRO A 53 -11.45 -4.88 -9.27
CA PRO A 53 -11.82 -3.51 -8.93
C PRO A 53 -11.47 -3.24 -7.46
N LEU A 54 -10.77 -2.14 -7.24
CA LEU A 54 -10.52 -1.57 -5.93
C LEU A 54 -11.32 -0.29 -5.82
N PHE A 55 -11.98 -0.08 -4.70
CA PHE A 55 -12.85 1.08 -4.52
C PHE A 55 -12.56 1.84 -3.25
N TYR A 56 -12.94 3.10 -3.25
CA TYR A 56 -12.82 4.00 -2.11
C TYR A 56 -13.80 3.60 -1.00
N PRO A 57 -13.36 3.12 0.16
CA PRO A 57 -14.23 2.57 1.19
C PRO A 57 -14.90 3.65 2.05
N GLY A 58 -14.50 4.93 1.90
CA GLY A 58 -15.02 6.02 2.71
C GLY A 58 -14.71 5.84 4.20
N GLN A 59 -15.73 6.08 5.03
CA GLN A 59 -15.66 5.95 6.49
C GLN A 59 -16.34 4.69 7.01
N SER A 60 -16.59 3.70 6.15
CA SER A 60 -17.15 2.43 6.58
C SER A 60 -16.16 1.69 7.50
N SER A 61 -16.61 1.34 8.70
CA SER A 61 -15.82 0.66 9.72
C SER A 61 -16.48 -0.64 10.14
N TYR A 62 -15.73 -1.47 10.86
CA TYR A 62 -16.22 -2.71 11.45
C TYR A 62 -17.48 -2.49 12.31
N GLU A 63 -17.47 -1.44 13.12
CA GLU A 63 -18.56 -1.04 14.01
C GLU A 63 -19.75 -0.52 13.21
N TRP A 64 -19.50 0.37 12.22
CA TRP A 64 -20.56 0.92 11.40
C TRP A 64 -21.29 -0.16 10.59
N LEU A 65 -20.55 -1.07 9.96
CA LEU A 65 -21.12 -2.17 9.17
C LEU A 65 -22.07 -3.08 9.99
N ARG A 66 -21.86 -3.15 11.31
CA ARG A 66 -22.70 -3.91 12.26
C ARG A 66 -23.76 -3.08 12.95
N SER A 67 -23.74 -1.78 12.76
CA SER A 67 -24.71 -0.87 13.37
C SER A 67 -26.06 -0.87 12.64
N PRO A 68 -27.16 -0.46 13.31
CA PRO A 68 -28.46 -0.27 12.66
C PRO A 68 -28.45 0.76 11.52
N GLU A 69 -27.39 1.57 11.43
CA GLU A 69 -27.21 2.56 10.37
C GLU A 69 -26.87 1.93 9.02
N HIS A 70 -26.29 0.74 9.01
CA HIS A 70 -26.12 -0.08 7.82
C HIS A 70 -27.42 -0.82 7.52
N LYS A 71 -28.39 -0.07 7.00
CA LYS A 71 -29.76 -0.50 6.80
C LYS A 71 -29.85 -1.79 5.98
N GLY A 72 -30.54 -2.79 6.54
CA GLY A 72 -30.83 -4.06 5.88
C GLY A 72 -29.72 -5.10 5.98
N ALA A 73 -28.45 -4.70 6.04
CA ALA A 73 -27.31 -5.61 5.99
C ALA A 73 -26.57 -5.84 7.33
N SER A 74 -26.79 -4.99 8.36
CA SER A 74 -26.05 -5.08 9.64
C SER A 74 -26.14 -6.45 10.32
N ARG A 75 -27.31 -7.10 10.26
CA ARG A 75 -27.53 -8.43 10.84
C ARG A 75 -26.76 -9.52 10.06
N GLN A 76 -26.73 -9.40 8.73
CA GLN A 76 -26.02 -10.31 7.83
C GLN A 76 -24.52 -10.22 8.11
N VAL A 77 -23.96 -9.01 8.11
CA VAL A 77 -22.53 -8.78 8.43
C VAL A 77 -22.18 -9.27 9.85
N ALA A 78 -23.05 -9.03 10.84
CA ALA A 78 -22.85 -9.50 12.20
C ALA A 78 -22.84 -11.04 12.31
N ARG A 79 -23.56 -11.75 11.44
CA ARG A 79 -23.57 -13.22 11.35
C ARG A 79 -22.40 -13.78 10.54
N GLY A 80 -21.62 -12.93 9.87
CA GLY A 80 -20.45 -13.32 9.07
C GLY A 80 -20.76 -13.54 7.58
N ASP A 81 -21.90 -13.02 7.09
CA ASP A 81 -22.18 -13.06 5.66
C ASP A 81 -21.13 -12.23 4.89
N ALA A 82 -20.77 -12.66 3.69
CA ALA A 82 -19.77 -11.98 2.89
C ALA A 82 -20.30 -10.64 2.34
N CYS A 83 -19.44 -9.63 2.25
CA CYS A 83 -19.82 -8.33 1.67
C CYS A 83 -20.38 -8.48 0.25
N VAL A 84 -19.76 -9.33 -0.56
CA VAL A 84 -20.19 -9.62 -1.94
C VAL A 84 -21.55 -10.31 -2.05
N SER A 85 -22.14 -10.83 -0.97
CA SER A 85 -23.46 -11.45 -1.04
C SER A 85 -24.61 -10.44 -1.12
N CYS A 86 -24.35 -9.17 -0.86
CA CYS A 86 -25.31 -8.08 -0.99
C CYS A 86 -24.94 -7.14 -2.16
N ASP A 87 -23.66 -7.09 -2.51
CA ASP A 87 -23.07 -6.23 -3.54
C ASP A 87 -22.56 -7.12 -4.68
N ASP A 88 -23.44 -7.99 -5.24
CA ASP A 88 -23.11 -9.00 -6.25
C ASP A 88 -23.41 -8.56 -7.69
N GLU A 89 -23.93 -7.35 -7.89
CA GLU A 89 -24.19 -6.79 -9.20
C GLU A 89 -22.88 -6.53 -9.98
N VAL A 90 -22.95 -6.59 -11.29
CA VAL A 90 -21.83 -6.24 -12.16
C VAL A 90 -21.41 -4.80 -11.90
N ASP A 91 -20.12 -4.60 -11.63
CA ASP A 91 -19.54 -3.30 -11.28
C ASP A 91 -19.99 -2.70 -9.92
N ALA A 92 -20.58 -3.49 -9.02
CA ALA A 92 -21.04 -3.02 -7.71
C ALA A 92 -19.94 -2.28 -6.92
N GLU A 93 -18.71 -2.80 -6.92
CA GLU A 93 -17.57 -2.14 -6.24
C GLU A 93 -17.28 -0.75 -6.83
N LYS A 94 -17.38 -0.61 -8.15
CA LYS A 94 -17.14 0.69 -8.83
C LYS A 94 -18.23 1.69 -8.50
N ASP A 95 -19.48 1.26 -8.51
CA ASP A 95 -20.64 2.11 -8.20
C ASP A 95 -20.63 2.55 -6.74
N LEU A 96 -20.30 1.63 -5.83
CA LEU A 96 -20.13 1.93 -4.42
C LEU A 96 -19.02 2.96 -4.20
N GLY A 97 -17.83 2.74 -4.75
CA GLY A 97 -16.73 3.66 -4.68
C GLY A 97 -17.01 5.04 -5.24
N ASN A 98 -17.65 5.09 -6.42
CA ASN A 98 -18.05 6.34 -7.06
C ASN A 98 -19.11 7.12 -6.26
N THR A 99 -20.01 6.39 -5.58
CA THR A 99 -21.01 6.99 -4.69
C THR A 99 -20.34 7.60 -3.45
N LEU A 100 -19.43 6.87 -2.82
CA LEU A 100 -18.70 7.34 -1.65
C LEU A 100 -17.81 8.55 -1.97
N ALA A 101 -17.15 8.56 -3.12
CA ALA A 101 -16.31 9.68 -3.56
C ALA A 101 -17.08 10.99 -3.80
N LYS A 102 -18.41 10.94 -4.00
CA LYS A 102 -19.27 12.10 -4.21
C LYS A 102 -19.82 12.73 -2.93
N ALA A 103 -19.42 12.24 -1.79
CA ALA A 103 -20.00 12.51 -0.47
C ALA A 103 -21.37 11.84 -0.23
N GLY A 104 -21.62 11.52 1.03
CA GLY A 104 -22.86 10.89 1.47
C GLY A 104 -22.78 10.59 2.96
N ARG A 105 -23.77 9.84 3.45
CA ARG A 105 -23.83 9.52 4.88
C ARG A 105 -22.62 8.70 5.37
N LEU A 106 -22.10 7.79 4.52
CA LEU A 106 -20.91 6.97 4.81
C LEU A 106 -19.60 7.72 4.63
N GLU A 107 -19.60 8.75 3.83
CA GLU A 107 -18.43 9.57 3.57
C GLU A 107 -18.86 11.05 3.48
N PRO A 108 -19.10 11.68 4.62
CA PRO A 108 -19.52 13.09 4.63
C PRO A 108 -18.38 14.05 4.24
N SER A 109 -17.14 13.61 4.27
CA SER A 109 -15.94 14.40 3.96
C SER A 109 -15.00 13.64 3.04
N PRO A 110 -15.38 13.40 1.77
CA PRO A 110 -14.55 12.63 0.86
C PRO A 110 -13.22 13.34 0.59
N VAL A 111 -12.20 12.55 0.27
CA VAL A 111 -10.89 13.08 -0.13
C VAL A 111 -11.05 13.84 -1.45
N ALA A 112 -10.73 15.13 -1.45
CA ALA A 112 -10.91 15.98 -2.62
C ALA A 112 -10.16 15.45 -3.85
N GLY A 113 -10.88 15.33 -4.98
CA GLY A 113 -10.34 14.82 -6.24
C GLY A 113 -10.07 13.33 -6.28
N LYS A 114 -10.47 12.56 -5.26
CA LYS A 114 -10.28 11.12 -5.22
C LYS A 114 -11.20 10.40 -6.21
N ASN A 115 -10.62 9.52 -7.03
CA ASN A 115 -11.40 8.60 -7.86
C ASN A 115 -12.17 7.62 -6.96
N GLY A 116 -13.37 7.23 -7.38
CA GLY A 116 -14.15 6.24 -6.65
C GLY A 116 -13.58 4.83 -6.73
N HIS A 117 -12.91 4.50 -7.83
CA HIS A 117 -12.33 3.17 -8.04
C HIS A 117 -11.05 3.21 -8.87
N VAL A 118 -10.29 2.12 -8.78
CA VAL A 118 -9.10 1.81 -9.58
C VAL A 118 -9.18 0.35 -9.99
N ASP A 119 -8.97 0.05 -11.27
CA ASP A 119 -8.85 -1.32 -11.74
C ASP A 119 -7.42 -1.82 -11.53
N LEU A 120 -7.27 -2.87 -10.71
CA LEU A 120 -6.01 -3.55 -10.47
C LEU A 120 -5.92 -4.81 -11.31
N LYS A 121 -5.00 -4.83 -12.29
CA LYS A 121 -4.68 -6.05 -13.02
C LYS A 121 -3.73 -6.90 -12.20
N VAL A 122 -4.10 -8.14 -11.94
CA VAL A 122 -3.33 -9.11 -11.15
C VAL A 122 -2.98 -10.31 -12.02
N GLN A 123 -1.71 -10.72 -11.99
CA GLN A 123 -1.22 -11.95 -12.58
C GLN A 123 -0.38 -12.69 -11.55
N ALA A 124 -0.45 -14.01 -11.51
CA ALA A 124 0.26 -14.81 -10.55
C ALA A 124 0.96 -16.02 -11.19
N ALA A 125 2.15 -16.34 -10.69
CA ALA A 125 2.91 -17.53 -11.03
C ALA A 125 3.64 -18.04 -9.81
N PHE A 126 4.16 -19.27 -9.83
CA PHE A 126 5.02 -19.79 -8.79
C PHE A 126 5.97 -20.85 -9.35
N ASP A 127 7.11 -21.02 -8.72
CA ASP A 127 8.04 -22.13 -8.94
C ASP A 127 8.18 -22.97 -7.66
N ASP A 128 9.22 -23.74 -7.52
CA ASP A 128 9.43 -24.58 -6.33
C ASP A 128 9.94 -23.76 -5.11
N LYS A 129 10.29 -22.47 -5.30
CA LYS A 129 10.88 -21.61 -4.27
C LYS A 129 10.05 -20.39 -3.95
N ASN A 130 9.38 -19.79 -4.93
CA ASN A 130 8.75 -18.51 -4.80
C ASN A 130 7.37 -18.45 -5.45
N ALA A 131 6.50 -17.62 -4.89
CA ALA A 131 5.34 -17.07 -5.55
C ALA A 131 5.69 -15.69 -6.14
N TYR A 132 5.16 -15.42 -7.32
CA TYR A 132 5.35 -14.19 -8.08
C TYR A 132 3.98 -13.58 -8.33
N LEU A 133 3.75 -12.36 -7.81
CA LEU A 133 2.51 -11.62 -7.94
C LEU A 133 2.80 -10.31 -8.67
N ARG A 134 2.22 -10.15 -9.87
CA ARG A 134 2.40 -8.96 -10.69
C ARG A 134 1.12 -8.12 -10.65
N PHE A 135 1.27 -6.87 -10.29
CA PHE A 135 0.22 -5.88 -10.16
C PHE A 135 0.43 -4.75 -11.14
N GLN A 136 -0.66 -4.29 -11.76
CA GLN A 136 -0.64 -3.08 -12.59
C GLN A 136 -1.89 -2.23 -12.32
N TRP A 137 -1.70 -0.94 -12.10
CA TRP A 137 -2.81 0.02 -12.00
C TRP A 137 -2.43 1.34 -12.61
N LYS A 138 -3.45 2.10 -13.03
CA LYS A 138 -3.27 3.40 -13.66
C LYS A 138 -3.16 4.49 -12.61
N THR A 139 -2.11 5.32 -12.70
CA THR A 139 -2.01 6.59 -11.99
C THR A 139 -1.42 7.65 -12.91
N ALA A 140 -2.02 8.83 -12.96
CA ALA A 140 -1.70 9.84 -13.97
C ALA A 140 -0.29 10.41 -13.80
N ASN A 141 0.17 10.56 -12.56
CA ASN A 141 1.47 11.13 -12.25
C ASN A 141 2.02 10.49 -10.96
N PRO A 142 3.15 9.78 -11.01
CA PRO A 142 3.76 9.20 -9.83
C PRO A 142 4.44 10.25 -8.93
N TYR A 143 4.78 11.42 -9.47
CA TYR A 143 5.45 12.46 -8.69
C TYR A 143 4.44 13.47 -8.10
N PRO A 144 4.52 13.70 -6.80
CA PRO A 144 5.48 13.16 -5.85
C PRO A 144 5.11 11.77 -5.26
N GLY A 145 4.36 10.94 -5.97
CA GLY A 145 3.95 9.59 -5.53
C GLY A 145 5.09 8.59 -5.37
N THR A 146 6.27 8.85 -5.98
CA THR A 146 7.51 8.10 -5.74
C THR A 146 8.28 8.60 -4.52
N GLU A 147 7.83 9.70 -3.90
CA GLU A 147 8.58 10.37 -2.85
C GLU A 147 7.91 10.19 -1.48
N HIS A 148 8.73 10.14 -0.44
CA HIS A 148 8.32 10.25 0.94
C HIS A 148 8.74 11.62 1.50
N GLN A 149 8.45 11.90 2.75
CA GLN A 149 8.80 13.15 3.43
C GLN A 149 10.30 13.42 3.40
N TYR A 150 10.66 14.70 3.47
CA TYR A 150 12.03 15.19 3.51
C TYR A 150 12.33 15.97 4.80
N LEU A 151 13.58 16.12 5.10
CA LEU A 151 14.09 17.12 6.03
C LEU A 151 14.51 18.34 5.22
N ARG A 152 14.00 19.53 5.57
CA ARG A 152 14.32 20.81 4.93
C ARG A 152 15.09 21.69 5.88
N PHE A 153 16.22 22.23 5.41
CA PHE A 153 16.96 23.23 6.15
C PHE A 153 16.29 24.61 5.97
N ASP A 154 15.94 25.30 7.05
CA ASP A 154 15.30 26.62 7.00
C ASP A 154 16.28 27.81 7.07
N GLY A 155 17.57 27.53 7.11
CA GLY A 155 18.67 28.47 7.31
C GLY A 155 19.26 28.39 8.73
N LYS A 156 18.59 27.69 9.65
CA LYS A 156 19.02 27.49 11.03
C LYS A 156 18.83 26.04 11.49
N ASP A 157 17.65 25.49 11.28
CA ASP A 157 17.25 24.18 11.79
C ASP A 157 16.72 23.28 10.66
N TRP A 158 16.79 21.96 10.85
CA TRP A 158 16.16 20.97 9.98
C TRP A 158 14.72 20.70 10.44
N LYS A 159 13.78 20.72 9.51
CA LYS A 159 12.35 20.51 9.77
C LYS A 159 11.74 19.58 8.74
N VAL A 160 10.76 18.79 9.15
CA VAL A 160 10.02 17.91 8.24
C VAL A 160 9.36 18.74 7.14
N TYR A 161 9.52 18.31 5.89
CA TYR A 161 8.94 18.91 4.70
C TYR A 161 8.13 17.88 3.92
N GLY A 162 6.86 18.21 3.67
CA GLY A 162 5.90 17.32 3.04
C GLY A 162 5.19 16.42 4.06
N PHE A 163 3.89 16.26 3.87
CA PHE A 163 3.03 15.43 4.71
C PHE A 163 1.97 14.74 3.85
N PRO A 164 1.32 13.68 4.38
CA PRO A 164 0.17 13.09 3.70
C PRO A 164 -0.93 14.13 3.44
N LYS A 165 -1.67 13.96 2.35
CA LYS A 165 -2.72 14.90 1.90
C LYS A 165 -3.79 15.19 2.96
N LEU A 166 -4.10 14.22 3.81
CA LEU A 166 -5.11 14.36 4.87
C LEU A 166 -4.56 15.00 6.16
N ASP A 167 -3.26 15.27 6.22
CA ASP A 167 -2.69 15.96 7.37
C ASP A 167 -3.16 17.43 7.43
N LYS A 168 -3.43 17.90 8.63
CA LYS A 168 -3.95 19.26 8.89
C LYS A 168 -3.04 20.35 8.29
N VAL A 169 -1.72 20.17 8.37
CA VAL A 169 -0.76 21.17 7.85
C VAL A 169 -0.79 21.27 6.32
N VAL A 170 -1.16 20.18 5.63
CA VAL A 170 -1.38 20.19 4.18
C VAL A 170 -2.72 20.81 3.82
N GLN A 171 -3.78 20.47 4.57
CA GLN A 171 -5.11 21.06 4.36
C GLN A 171 -5.12 22.56 4.60
N GLU A 172 -4.29 23.06 5.52
CA GLU A 172 -4.08 24.48 5.80
C GLU A 172 -3.13 25.17 4.79
N GLY A 173 -2.59 24.45 3.80
CA GLY A 173 -1.68 24.98 2.81
C GLY A 173 -0.26 25.33 3.34
N LYS A 174 0.07 24.89 4.55
CA LYS A 174 1.38 25.16 5.20
C LYS A 174 2.49 24.25 4.72
N GLN A 175 2.15 23.05 4.23
CA GLN A 175 3.06 22.03 3.74
C GLN A 175 2.53 21.44 2.43
N PRO A 176 3.41 20.99 1.51
CA PRO A 176 2.98 20.26 0.33
C PRO A 176 2.53 18.84 0.68
N ALA A 177 1.61 18.31 -0.14
CA ALA A 177 1.28 16.89 -0.10
C ALA A 177 2.43 16.09 -0.72
N ILE A 178 3.14 15.32 0.09
CA ILE A 178 4.22 14.43 -0.31
C ILE A 178 4.09 13.14 0.48
N TYR A 179 3.68 12.08 -0.20
CA TYR A 179 3.62 10.75 0.37
C TYR A 179 3.64 9.69 -0.73
N GLU A 180 4.43 8.65 -0.54
CA GLU A 180 4.69 7.62 -1.54
C GLU A 180 3.47 6.75 -1.86
N ASP A 181 3.37 6.33 -3.12
CA ASP A 181 2.41 5.32 -3.55
C ASP A 181 2.77 3.95 -2.98
N ARG A 182 1.77 3.08 -2.81
CA ARG A 182 1.93 1.75 -2.22
C ARG A 182 0.99 0.74 -2.84
N MET A 183 1.45 -0.49 -2.89
CA MET A 183 0.64 -1.68 -3.13
C MET A 183 0.71 -2.58 -1.90
N THR A 184 -0.43 -3.00 -1.39
CA THR A 184 -0.53 -3.81 -0.18
C THR A 184 -1.35 -5.06 -0.44
N ILE A 185 -0.87 -6.19 0.08
CA ILE A 185 -1.58 -7.47 0.12
C ILE A 185 -1.89 -7.79 1.57
N MET A 186 -3.13 -8.17 1.85
CA MET A 186 -3.54 -8.88 3.05
C MET A 186 -3.72 -10.34 2.71
N LEU A 187 -3.11 -11.24 3.48
CA LEU A 187 -3.10 -12.67 3.20
C LEU A 187 -3.57 -13.46 4.42
N ASP A 188 -4.50 -14.39 4.21
CA ASP A 188 -4.99 -15.33 5.21
C ASP A 188 -5.09 -16.74 4.62
N ASP A 189 -4.68 -17.74 5.40
CA ASP A 189 -4.75 -19.17 5.08
C ASP A 189 -6.04 -19.86 5.59
N GLY A 190 -7.09 -19.05 5.83
CA GLY A 190 -8.38 -19.51 6.34
C GLY A 190 -8.44 -19.65 7.87
N LYS A 191 -7.43 -19.19 8.60
CA LYS A 191 -7.38 -19.29 10.06
C LYS A 191 -7.83 -18.04 10.80
N VAL A 192 -8.02 -16.92 10.09
CA VAL A 192 -8.50 -15.69 10.71
C VAL A 192 -10.04 -15.64 10.64
N PRO A 193 -10.74 -15.76 11.78
CA PRO A 193 -12.19 -15.71 11.78
C PRO A 193 -12.71 -14.40 11.19
N GLY A 194 -13.59 -14.49 10.20
CA GLY A 194 -14.22 -13.33 9.56
C GLY A 194 -13.41 -12.67 8.44
N PHE A 195 -12.17 -13.07 8.17
CA PHE A 195 -11.40 -12.44 7.10
C PHE A 195 -11.93 -12.79 5.71
N ALA A 196 -12.23 -14.06 5.43
CA ALA A 196 -12.75 -14.48 4.14
C ALA A 196 -14.03 -13.71 3.71
N PRO A 197 -15.06 -13.51 4.58
CA PRO A 197 -16.23 -12.73 4.20
C PRO A 197 -16.04 -11.21 4.22
N GLN A 198 -15.13 -10.66 5.01
CA GLN A 198 -15.08 -9.22 5.30
C GLN A 198 -13.78 -8.51 4.87
N GLY A 199 -12.70 -9.26 4.64
CA GLY A 199 -11.43 -8.70 4.18
C GLY A 199 -10.91 -7.56 5.07
N CYS A 200 -10.50 -6.47 4.45
CA CYS A 200 -9.89 -5.35 5.16
C CYS A 200 -10.82 -4.66 6.17
N TRP A 201 -12.16 -4.75 6.00
CA TRP A 201 -13.13 -4.18 6.94
C TRP A 201 -13.12 -4.88 8.30
N LEU A 202 -12.68 -6.15 8.36
CA LEU A 202 -12.44 -6.82 9.64
C LEU A 202 -11.44 -6.07 10.52
N SER A 203 -10.53 -5.29 9.93
CA SER A 203 -9.46 -4.58 10.62
C SER A 203 -9.59 -3.05 10.57
N CYS A 204 -10.68 -2.53 10.00
CA CYS A 204 -10.92 -1.10 9.89
C CYS A 204 -11.94 -0.65 10.94
N HIS A 205 -11.53 0.15 11.91
CA HIS A 205 -12.32 0.48 13.11
C HIS A 205 -12.58 1.97 13.24
N ASP A 206 -13.71 2.31 13.90
CA ASP A 206 -14.00 3.68 14.33
C ASP A 206 -12.88 4.19 15.24
N GLY A 207 -12.62 5.51 15.19
CA GLY A 207 -11.62 6.15 16.03
C GLY A 207 -10.16 5.87 15.62
N SER A 208 -9.93 5.01 14.65
CA SER A 208 -8.58 4.80 14.09
C SER A 208 -8.02 6.06 13.43
N ARG A 209 -6.71 6.07 13.20
CA ARG A 209 -6.01 7.18 12.53
C ARG A 209 -6.72 7.62 11.23
N ASP A 210 -6.86 8.92 11.06
CA ASP A 210 -7.53 9.61 9.94
C ASP A 210 -9.07 9.38 9.87
N MET A 211 -9.65 8.65 10.80
CA MET A 211 -11.11 8.59 10.94
C MET A 211 -11.65 9.86 11.63
N PRO A 212 -12.90 10.27 11.36
CA PRO A 212 -13.44 11.55 11.87
C PRO A 212 -13.42 11.71 13.39
N LYS A 213 -13.49 10.60 14.12
CA LYS A 213 -13.43 10.55 15.59
C LYS A 213 -12.17 9.83 16.05
N GLN A 214 -11.04 10.17 15.45
CA GLN A 214 -9.76 9.58 15.83
C GLN A 214 -9.52 9.77 17.34
N PHE A 215 -9.09 8.68 18.02
CA PHE A 215 -8.72 8.75 19.42
C PHE A 215 -7.50 9.66 19.64
N THR A 216 -7.51 10.38 20.73
CA THR A 216 -6.39 11.25 21.09
C THR A 216 -5.18 10.42 21.51
N LYS A 217 -4.00 11.02 21.41
CA LYS A 217 -2.75 10.37 21.84
C LYS A 217 -2.83 9.97 23.33
N GLU A 218 -3.40 10.82 24.17
CA GLU A 218 -3.57 10.60 25.60
C GLU A 218 -4.48 9.41 25.89
N GLU A 219 -5.59 9.27 25.16
CA GLU A 219 -6.49 8.11 25.29
C GLU A 219 -5.78 6.81 24.89
N VAL A 220 -4.98 6.85 23.82
CA VAL A 220 -4.25 5.67 23.32
C VAL A 220 -3.14 5.29 24.29
N GLU A 221 -2.34 6.23 24.78
CA GLU A 221 -1.25 5.99 25.73
C GLU A 221 -1.75 5.55 27.12
N ALA A 222 -2.98 5.88 27.48
CA ALA A 222 -3.64 5.37 28.68
C ALA A 222 -4.10 3.91 28.57
N ASN A 223 -4.19 3.35 27.36
CA ASN A 223 -4.54 1.95 27.14
C ASN A 223 -3.32 1.05 27.39
N ALA A 224 -3.41 0.15 28.38
CA ALA A 224 -2.28 -0.68 28.82
C ALA A 224 -1.66 -1.53 27.69
N LEU A 225 -2.49 -2.08 26.79
CA LEU A 225 -2.01 -2.87 25.64
C LEU A 225 -1.18 -2.01 24.67
N LEU A 226 -1.70 -0.85 24.27
CA LEU A 226 -1.04 0.03 23.31
C LEU A 226 0.18 0.73 23.92
N ALA A 227 0.14 1.06 25.18
CA ALA A 227 1.28 1.59 25.93
C ALA A 227 2.44 0.57 25.99
N ALA A 228 2.13 -0.71 26.24
CA ALA A 228 3.14 -1.78 26.28
C ALA A 228 3.88 -1.93 24.94
N ILE A 229 3.21 -1.75 23.82
CA ILE A 229 3.81 -1.77 22.48
C ILE A 229 4.18 -0.36 21.96
N LYS A 230 4.17 0.65 22.84
CA LYS A 230 4.59 2.04 22.57
C LYS A 230 3.88 2.69 21.39
N LYS A 231 2.56 2.54 21.33
CA LYS A 231 1.72 3.15 20.28
C LYS A 231 1.04 4.40 20.80
N SER A 232 0.87 5.38 19.93
CA SER A 232 0.24 6.68 20.19
C SER A 232 -0.97 6.94 19.30
N ASP A 233 -1.34 5.99 18.44
CA ASP A 233 -2.54 6.01 17.61
C ASP A 233 -3.12 4.60 17.47
N VAL A 234 -4.40 4.49 17.18
CA VAL A 234 -5.04 3.23 16.81
C VAL A 234 -5.02 3.11 15.29
N ARG A 235 -4.53 1.98 14.79
CA ARG A 235 -4.59 1.65 13.38
C ARG A 235 -5.41 0.37 13.19
N LYS A 236 -5.05 -0.45 12.23
CA LYS A 236 -5.72 -1.73 12.00
C LYS A 236 -5.45 -2.70 13.15
N TYR A 237 -6.50 -3.39 13.60
CA TYR A 237 -6.41 -4.54 14.52
C TYR A 237 -7.49 -5.56 14.19
N LEU A 238 -7.35 -6.80 14.67
CA LEU A 238 -8.36 -7.85 14.50
C LEU A 238 -9.29 -7.88 15.72
N PRO A 239 -10.62 -7.98 15.51
CA PRO A 239 -11.58 -8.09 16.62
C PRO A 239 -11.28 -9.25 17.58
N ALA A 240 -10.70 -10.35 17.05
CA ALA A 240 -10.29 -11.51 17.86
C ALA A 240 -9.22 -11.18 18.91
N SER A 241 -8.54 -10.06 18.82
CA SER A 241 -7.56 -9.57 19.79
C SER A 241 -8.19 -8.78 20.95
N ARG A 242 -9.50 -8.60 20.93
CA ARG A 242 -10.27 -7.86 21.95
C ARG A 242 -11.18 -8.80 22.72
N ASN A 243 -11.47 -8.47 23.97
CA ASN A 243 -12.47 -9.17 24.78
C ASN A 243 -13.88 -8.81 24.32
N ASP A 244 -14.11 -7.53 24.02
CA ASP A 244 -15.27 -7.06 23.27
C ASP A 244 -14.80 -6.64 21.87
N PRO A 245 -15.24 -7.33 20.79
CA PRO A 245 -14.85 -7.01 19.42
C PRO A 245 -15.21 -5.59 18.96
N LEU A 246 -16.14 -4.92 19.64
CA LEU A 246 -16.58 -3.55 19.32
C LEU A 246 -15.91 -2.50 20.21
N ASP A 247 -15.08 -2.89 21.18
CA ASP A 247 -14.37 -1.97 22.07
C ASP A 247 -12.84 -2.11 21.94
N TRP A 248 -12.22 -1.16 21.31
CA TRP A 248 -10.77 -1.13 21.11
C TRP A 248 -9.95 -1.17 22.41
N LYS A 249 -10.53 -0.77 23.54
CA LYS A 249 -9.86 -0.69 24.86
C LYS A 249 -9.71 -2.05 25.54
N THR A 250 -10.51 -3.04 25.19
CA THR A 250 -10.60 -4.32 25.90
C THR A 250 -9.64 -5.37 25.34
N GLY A 251 -8.34 -5.03 25.27
CA GLY A 251 -7.32 -5.95 24.75
C GLY A 251 -7.22 -7.25 25.54
N LYS A 252 -6.98 -8.36 24.82
CA LYS A 252 -6.62 -9.64 25.40
C LYS A 252 -5.23 -9.60 26.05
N THR A 253 -4.97 -10.52 26.94
CA THR A 253 -3.66 -10.65 27.60
C THR A 253 -2.56 -11.06 26.60
N VAL A 254 -1.30 -10.81 26.96
CA VAL A 254 -0.14 -11.21 26.13
C VAL A 254 -0.14 -12.71 25.85
N GLU A 255 -0.50 -13.52 26.84
CA GLU A 255 -0.57 -14.98 26.72
C GLU A 255 -1.70 -15.44 25.77
N GLU A 256 -2.84 -14.77 25.79
CA GLU A 256 -3.95 -15.03 24.87
C GLU A 256 -3.59 -14.63 23.44
N LEU A 257 -2.97 -13.45 23.25
CA LEU A 257 -2.49 -12.98 21.96
C LEU A 257 -1.44 -13.93 21.37
N ALA A 258 -0.50 -14.40 22.20
CA ALA A 258 0.51 -15.38 21.78
C ALA A 258 -0.13 -16.70 21.31
N LYS A 259 -1.18 -17.19 22.00
CA LYS A 259 -1.93 -18.38 21.57
C LYS A 259 -2.65 -18.16 20.25
N ILE A 260 -3.28 -17.00 20.05
CA ILE A 260 -3.93 -16.64 18.77
C ILE A 260 -2.89 -16.64 17.64
N LYS A 261 -1.75 -15.99 17.86
CA LYS A 261 -0.65 -15.93 16.89
C LYS A 261 -0.13 -17.32 16.54
N ALA A 262 0.19 -18.13 17.54
CA ALA A 262 0.67 -19.51 17.35
C ALA A 262 -0.32 -20.42 16.61
N ALA A 263 -1.63 -20.15 16.74
CA ALA A 263 -2.67 -20.83 15.96
C ALA A 263 -2.79 -20.31 14.52
N GLY A 264 -2.02 -19.29 14.14
CA GLY A 264 -2.10 -18.62 12.85
C GLY A 264 -3.25 -17.62 12.73
N GLY A 265 -3.80 -17.10 13.84
CA GLY A 265 -4.90 -16.14 13.88
C GLY A 265 -4.47 -14.71 13.58
N ILE A 266 -3.52 -14.52 12.67
CA ILE A 266 -3.02 -13.23 12.18
C ILE A 266 -3.39 -13.05 10.71
N VAL A 267 -3.52 -11.82 10.25
CA VAL A 267 -3.50 -11.47 8.82
C VAL A 267 -2.10 -10.98 8.47
N ASP A 268 -1.46 -11.64 7.54
CA ASP A 268 -0.16 -11.26 7.00
C ASP A 268 -0.32 -10.04 6.07
N LEU A 269 0.60 -9.09 6.12
CA LEU A 269 0.49 -7.78 5.48
C LEU A 269 1.77 -7.40 4.75
N ILE A 270 1.86 -7.73 3.47
CA ILE A 270 2.99 -7.42 2.61
C ILE A 270 2.75 -6.07 1.94
N GLN A 271 3.72 -5.17 1.99
CA GLN A 271 3.57 -3.84 1.43
C GLN A 271 4.79 -3.40 0.62
N TRP A 272 4.61 -3.19 -0.68
CA TRP A 272 5.54 -2.44 -1.50
C TRP A 272 5.30 -0.93 -1.33
N ARG A 273 6.39 -0.15 -1.27
CA ARG A 273 6.39 1.31 -1.14
C ARG A 273 7.28 1.92 -2.20
N ALA A 274 6.78 2.93 -2.90
CA ALA A 274 7.49 3.54 -4.02
C ALA A 274 8.82 4.20 -3.63
N HIS A 275 8.95 4.71 -2.41
CA HIS A 275 10.18 5.33 -1.91
C HIS A 275 10.98 4.40 -0.99
N ARG A 276 10.35 3.93 0.08
CA ARG A 276 11.06 3.32 1.21
C ARG A 276 11.50 1.88 0.99
N SER A 277 10.87 1.13 0.10
CA SER A 277 11.27 -0.26 -0.18
C SER A 277 11.68 -0.48 -1.64
N ASN A 278 11.07 0.23 -2.59
CA ASN A 278 11.36 0.08 -4.02
C ASN A 278 12.82 0.36 -4.39
N ALA A 279 13.45 1.35 -3.73
CA ALA A 279 14.84 1.74 -3.98
C ALA A 279 15.87 0.61 -3.78
N VAL A 280 15.49 -0.42 -3.04
CA VAL A 280 16.33 -1.58 -2.71
C VAL A 280 15.70 -2.91 -3.14
N ASP A 281 14.72 -2.87 -4.04
CA ASP A 281 14.01 -4.02 -4.61
C ASP A 281 13.41 -4.95 -3.54
N MET A 282 12.75 -4.39 -2.54
CA MET A 282 12.11 -5.12 -1.44
C MET A 282 10.66 -4.69 -1.22
N ALA A 283 9.93 -5.49 -0.47
CA ALA A 283 8.65 -5.13 0.15
C ALA A 283 8.78 -5.30 1.66
N ASP A 284 8.22 -4.39 2.45
CA ASP A 284 8.17 -4.53 3.90
C ASP A 284 7.08 -5.52 4.30
N ASP A 285 7.34 -6.24 5.37
CA ASP A 285 6.45 -7.24 5.91
C ASP A 285 5.95 -6.89 7.31
N GLY A 286 4.78 -7.40 7.63
CA GLY A 286 4.16 -7.23 8.93
C GLY A 286 2.85 -7.99 9.01
N TYR A 287 2.24 -7.95 10.16
CA TYR A 287 0.98 -8.64 10.39
C TYR A 287 0.01 -7.80 11.21
N MET A 288 -1.24 -8.24 11.27
CA MET A 288 -2.28 -7.66 12.10
C MET A 288 -2.79 -8.67 13.11
N LEU A 289 -2.81 -8.25 14.37
CA LEU A 289 -3.46 -8.93 15.48
C LEU A 289 -4.04 -7.89 16.44
N GLU A 290 -3.36 -7.57 17.54
CA GLU A 290 -3.78 -6.54 18.50
C GLU A 290 -3.59 -5.11 17.99
N TRP A 291 -2.73 -4.96 17.02
CA TRP A 291 -2.41 -3.77 16.25
C TRP A 291 -1.74 -4.19 14.95
N ARG A 292 -1.50 -3.25 14.02
CA ARG A 292 -0.62 -3.52 12.88
C ARG A 292 0.83 -3.47 13.35
N LEU A 293 1.49 -4.60 13.32
CA LEU A 293 2.88 -4.80 13.75
C LEU A 293 3.81 -5.04 12.54
N GLY A 294 5.08 -4.75 12.69
CA GLY A 294 6.13 -5.22 11.79
C GLY A 294 6.58 -6.61 12.22
N ASP A 295 7.11 -7.36 11.27
CA ASP A 295 7.64 -8.68 11.51
C ASP A 295 8.97 -8.63 12.28
N ALA A 296 9.42 -9.79 12.75
CA ALA A 296 10.65 -9.90 13.50
C ALA A 296 11.87 -9.58 12.63
N GLY A 297 12.79 -8.77 13.17
CA GLY A 297 14.01 -8.42 12.47
C GLY A 297 14.20 -6.92 12.28
N LYS A 298 14.56 -6.52 11.09
CA LYS A 298 14.84 -5.12 10.75
C LYS A 298 14.38 -4.82 9.33
N ASP A 299 13.54 -3.81 9.19
CA ASP A 299 13.13 -3.27 7.90
C ASP A 299 14.30 -2.70 7.09
N MET A 300 14.11 -2.63 5.77
CA MET A 300 15.05 -2.03 4.83
C MET A 300 15.12 -0.50 4.91
N PHE A 301 14.36 0.14 5.77
CA PHE A 301 14.35 1.60 5.92
C PHE A 301 14.36 2.04 7.38
N GLY A 302 14.89 3.23 7.61
CA GLY A 302 14.90 3.86 8.93
C GLY A 302 14.83 5.37 8.85
N GLY A 303 14.31 6.02 9.88
CA GLY A 303 14.26 7.48 9.97
C GLY A 303 15.64 8.09 9.92
N ASN A 304 15.82 9.12 9.09
CA ASN A 304 17.08 9.83 8.88
C ASN A 304 17.27 11.00 9.86
N ALA A 305 16.22 11.48 10.52
CA ALA A 305 16.38 12.50 11.57
C ALA A 305 16.95 11.91 12.85
N ASP A 306 17.90 12.61 13.45
CA ASP A 306 18.33 12.34 14.82
C ASP A 306 17.21 12.75 15.81
N PRO A 307 16.81 11.89 16.74
CA PRO A 307 15.67 12.17 17.62
C PRO A 307 15.92 13.31 18.63
N LYS A 308 17.17 13.74 18.84
CA LYS A 308 17.54 14.79 19.81
C LYS A 308 17.82 16.12 19.12
N THR A 309 18.61 16.10 18.04
CA THR A 309 19.03 17.30 17.33
C THR A 309 18.12 17.67 16.16
N HIS A 310 17.32 16.71 15.67
CA HIS A 310 16.52 16.79 14.46
C HIS A 310 17.35 16.95 13.17
N GLU A 311 18.68 16.92 13.25
CA GLU A 311 19.56 16.93 12.10
C GLU A 311 19.49 15.60 11.34
N PRO A 312 19.76 15.59 10.02
CA PRO A 312 19.93 14.34 9.30
C PRO A 312 21.08 13.49 9.88
N LYS A 313 20.94 12.16 9.89
CA LYS A 313 22.03 11.23 10.21
C LYS A 313 22.94 10.99 9.01
N PHE A 314 22.36 11.01 7.81
CA PHE A 314 23.01 10.77 6.54
C PHE A 314 22.62 11.84 5.52
N MET A 315 23.52 12.09 4.56
CA MET A 315 23.31 12.94 3.41
C MET A 315 23.82 12.23 2.14
N TRP A 316 23.49 12.74 0.96
CA TRP A 316 24.06 12.20 -0.27
C TRP A 316 25.57 12.45 -0.35
N ASP A 317 26.29 11.46 -0.87
CA ASP A 317 27.69 11.56 -1.23
C ASP A 317 27.83 12.38 -2.53
N GLU A 318 28.14 13.67 -2.39
CA GLU A 318 28.29 14.60 -3.50
C GLU A 318 29.30 14.12 -4.56
N LYS A 319 30.33 13.37 -4.13
CA LYS A 319 31.32 12.81 -5.05
C LYS A 319 30.75 11.70 -5.93
N LYS A 320 29.75 10.96 -5.44
CA LYS A 320 29.13 9.87 -6.18
C LYS A 320 27.95 10.31 -7.04
N VAL A 321 27.14 11.26 -6.57
CA VAL A 321 25.89 11.63 -7.23
C VAL A 321 25.83 13.07 -7.74
N GLY A 322 26.86 13.88 -7.46
CA GLY A 322 26.96 15.26 -7.93
C GLY A 322 26.21 16.29 -7.10
N TYR A 323 25.57 15.89 -6.01
CA TYR A 323 24.85 16.77 -5.09
C TYR A 323 24.82 16.19 -3.66
N LYS A 324 24.75 17.06 -2.66
CA LYS A 324 24.57 16.69 -1.25
C LYS A 324 23.13 16.85 -0.75
N SER A 325 22.35 17.64 -1.45
CA SER A 325 20.92 17.95 -1.22
C SER A 325 20.23 18.22 -2.54
N ILE A 326 18.91 18.23 -2.53
CA ILE A 326 18.09 18.67 -3.66
C ILE A 326 17.21 19.86 -3.26
N THR A 327 16.62 20.52 -4.24
CA THR A 327 15.63 21.58 -4.05
C THR A 327 14.21 21.04 -4.25
N ALA A 328 13.19 21.79 -3.81
CA ALA A 328 11.79 21.45 -4.05
C ALA A 328 11.44 21.32 -5.56
N ASP A 329 12.12 22.03 -6.44
CA ASP A 329 11.93 21.94 -7.89
C ASP A 329 12.54 20.66 -8.47
N GLN A 330 13.62 20.16 -7.87
CA GLN A 330 14.28 18.91 -8.29
C GLN A 330 13.48 17.69 -7.83
N LEU A 331 12.83 17.78 -6.69
CA LEU A 331 12.01 16.71 -6.11
C LEU A 331 10.98 16.10 -7.12
N ARG A 332 10.49 16.90 -8.06
CA ARG A 332 9.49 16.47 -9.05
C ARG A 332 10.09 15.98 -10.37
N LYS A 333 11.42 15.89 -10.47
CA LYS A 333 12.12 15.60 -11.73
C LYS A 333 12.78 14.23 -11.80
N GLY A 334 12.62 13.41 -10.79
CA GLY A 334 13.22 12.07 -10.76
C GLY A 334 13.12 11.43 -9.38
N ASP A 335 13.60 10.21 -9.28
CA ASP A 335 13.67 9.48 -8.01
C ASP A 335 14.91 9.91 -7.22
N HIS A 336 14.71 10.27 -5.97
CA HIS A 336 15.77 10.79 -5.10
C HIS A 336 15.91 9.93 -3.84
N PHE A 337 16.43 8.71 -4.01
CA PHE A 337 16.63 7.78 -2.91
C PHE A 337 17.96 8.01 -2.19
N LEU A 338 17.93 7.97 -0.87
CA LEU A 338 19.12 7.94 -0.03
C LEU A 338 19.39 6.50 0.40
N ILE A 339 20.33 5.83 -0.30
CA ILE A 339 20.64 4.41 -0.11
C ILE A 339 21.98 4.30 0.59
N ARG A 340 21.97 3.70 1.78
CA ARG A 340 23.11 3.68 2.70
C ARG A 340 24.36 3.09 2.07
N GLU A 341 24.26 1.94 1.44
CA GLU A 341 25.39 1.23 0.82
C GLU A 341 25.83 1.80 -0.53
N ARG A 342 25.05 2.71 -1.14
CA ARG A 342 25.34 3.21 -2.49
C ARG A 342 25.79 4.65 -2.53
N ASN A 343 25.00 5.55 -1.95
CA ASN A 343 25.11 6.99 -2.18
C ASN A 343 24.99 7.84 -0.91
N ALA A 344 24.89 7.22 0.28
CA ALA A 344 24.82 7.93 1.54
C ALA A 344 26.19 8.02 2.21
N VAL A 345 26.45 9.15 2.88
CA VAL A 345 27.56 9.38 3.79
C VAL A 345 27.03 9.96 5.11
N PRO A 346 27.76 9.86 6.22
CA PRO A 346 27.39 10.55 7.46
C PRO A 346 27.15 12.04 7.21
N PHE A 347 26.14 12.58 7.86
CA PHE A 347 25.81 14.01 7.75
C PHE A 347 26.96 14.88 8.25
N ASP A 348 27.32 15.90 7.47
CA ASP A 348 28.28 16.92 7.85
C ASP A 348 27.57 18.27 8.07
N PRO A 349 27.44 18.76 9.31
CA PRO A 349 26.80 20.04 9.59
C PRO A 349 27.55 21.24 9.00
N LYS A 350 28.84 21.05 8.62
CA LYS A 350 29.68 22.11 8.04
C LYS A 350 29.73 22.12 6.52
N ALA A 351 28.93 21.30 5.86
CA ALA A 351 28.93 21.15 4.39
C ALA A 351 28.36 22.39 3.63
N GLY A 352 28.10 23.51 4.31
CA GLY A 352 27.61 24.74 3.68
C GLY A 352 26.15 24.65 3.22
N TRP A 353 25.27 24.31 4.14
CA TRP A 353 23.83 24.19 3.93
C TRP A 353 23.19 25.55 3.62
N LYS A 354 22.17 25.53 2.75
CA LYS A 354 21.40 26.70 2.34
C LYS A 354 19.92 26.52 2.68
N ALA A 355 19.25 27.60 3.06
CA ALA A 355 17.81 27.56 3.26
C ALA A 355 17.10 27.02 2.01
N GLY A 356 16.30 25.98 2.19
CA GLY A 356 15.63 25.28 1.10
C GLY A 356 16.24 23.94 0.70
N ASP A 357 17.45 23.61 1.17
CA ASP A 357 18.07 22.29 0.95
C ASP A 357 17.20 21.17 1.52
N LEU A 358 17.00 20.10 0.76
CA LEU A 358 16.22 18.92 1.14
C LEU A 358 17.09 17.67 1.17
N ILE A 359 16.88 16.85 2.20
CA ILE A 359 17.42 15.50 2.33
C ILE A 359 16.25 14.55 2.68
N PRO A 360 16.19 13.31 2.16
CA PRO A 360 15.13 12.37 2.54
C PRO A 360 15.05 12.16 4.06
N ASP A 361 13.85 12.15 4.61
CA ASP A 361 13.59 11.82 6.02
C ASP A 361 13.78 10.31 6.34
N TYR A 362 13.98 9.51 5.31
CA TYR A 362 14.34 8.09 5.43
C TYR A 362 15.61 7.76 4.67
N VAL A 363 16.41 6.92 5.28
CA VAL A 363 17.53 6.22 4.63
C VAL A 363 17.12 4.77 4.43
N VAL A 364 17.41 4.22 3.26
CA VAL A 364 17.11 2.83 2.91
C VAL A 364 18.38 2.00 2.81
N SER A 365 18.31 0.72 3.15
CA SER A 365 19.45 -0.19 3.09
C SER A 365 18.97 -1.63 2.96
N ARG A 366 19.34 -2.29 1.88
CA ARG A 366 19.12 -3.72 1.73
C ARG A 366 20.02 -4.55 2.65
N GLU A 367 21.24 -4.08 2.88
CA GLU A 367 22.23 -4.81 3.71
C GLU A 367 21.86 -4.82 5.19
N ASP A 368 21.10 -3.82 5.64
CA ASP A 368 20.63 -3.72 7.01
C ASP A 368 19.37 -4.53 7.28
N ALA A 369 18.59 -4.84 6.24
CA ALA A 369 17.34 -5.59 6.33
C ALA A 369 17.60 -7.04 6.77
N LYS A 370 16.86 -7.54 7.76
CA LYS A 370 17.10 -8.85 8.39
C LYS A 370 15.83 -9.46 8.94
N GLY A 371 15.83 -10.80 9.02
CA GLY A 371 14.75 -11.58 9.63
C GLY A 371 13.53 -11.67 8.72
N SER A 372 12.40 -12.01 9.30
CA SER A 372 11.09 -12.10 8.69
C SER A 372 10.70 -10.79 7.99
N ALA A 373 10.95 -9.65 8.62
CA ALA A 373 10.71 -8.32 8.06
C ALA A 373 11.41 -8.03 6.70
N ALA A 374 12.31 -8.90 6.25
CA ALA A 374 13.16 -8.70 5.08
C ALA A 374 13.10 -9.85 4.05
N ASP A 375 12.16 -10.75 4.14
CA ASP A 375 12.13 -11.94 3.29
C ASP A 375 11.37 -11.74 1.96
N ASN A 376 10.58 -10.68 1.83
CA ASN A 376 9.88 -10.34 0.61
C ASN A 376 10.70 -9.40 -0.30
N ASN A 377 10.71 -9.71 -1.58
CA ASN A 377 11.29 -8.82 -2.59
C ASN A 377 10.20 -8.20 -3.46
N ALA A 378 10.47 -7.01 -4.02
CA ALA A 378 9.59 -6.40 -4.99
C ALA A 378 10.40 -5.57 -5.98
N ILE A 379 10.02 -5.62 -7.25
CA ILE A 379 10.61 -4.82 -8.31
C ILE A 379 9.47 -4.02 -8.94
N ALA A 380 9.61 -2.72 -9.01
CA ALA A 380 8.55 -1.90 -9.57
C ALA A 380 9.07 -0.74 -10.42
N GLY A 381 8.23 -0.31 -11.35
CA GLY A 381 8.46 0.87 -12.17
C GLY A 381 7.13 1.48 -12.63
N TRP A 382 7.18 2.79 -12.84
CA TRP A 382 6.09 3.52 -13.47
C TRP A 382 6.44 3.82 -14.93
N LYS A 383 5.51 3.52 -15.82
CA LYS A 383 5.67 3.80 -17.24
C LYS A 383 4.30 4.01 -17.90
N ASP A 384 4.22 4.99 -18.80
CA ASP A 384 3.04 5.25 -19.62
C ASP A 384 1.73 5.39 -18.83
N GLY A 385 1.80 5.98 -17.63
CA GLY A 385 0.64 6.19 -16.76
C GLY A 385 0.30 4.99 -15.87
N TYR A 386 1.14 3.96 -15.82
CA TYR A 386 0.90 2.76 -15.03
C TYR A 386 2.05 2.44 -14.08
N TRP A 387 1.74 2.12 -12.83
CA TRP A 387 2.62 1.33 -12.00
C TRP A 387 2.57 -0.13 -12.42
N THR A 388 3.74 -0.76 -12.44
CA THR A 388 3.88 -2.21 -12.49
C THR A 388 4.73 -2.63 -11.31
N VAL A 389 4.18 -3.47 -10.42
CA VAL A 389 4.85 -4.00 -9.23
C VAL A 389 4.88 -5.51 -9.33
N LEU A 390 6.07 -6.11 -9.25
CA LEU A 390 6.27 -7.55 -9.12
C LEU A 390 6.73 -7.84 -7.71
N MET A 391 5.89 -8.46 -6.91
CA MET A 391 6.25 -8.99 -5.58
C MET A 391 6.68 -10.44 -5.69
N ILE A 392 7.72 -10.81 -4.95
CA ILE A 392 8.34 -12.13 -4.93
C ILE A 392 8.36 -12.58 -3.48
N ARG A 393 7.58 -13.61 -3.17
CA ARG A 393 7.46 -14.16 -1.82
C ARG A 393 8.00 -15.59 -1.80
N PRO A 394 8.91 -15.93 -0.88
CA PRO A 394 9.35 -17.30 -0.70
C PRO A 394 8.18 -18.23 -0.32
N LEU A 395 8.21 -19.45 -0.84
CA LEU A 395 7.28 -20.49 -0.43
C LEU A 395 7.75 -21.16 0.86
N GLY A 396 6.80 -21.69 1.65
CA GLY A 396 7.10 -22.51 2.81
C GLY A 396 7.72 -21.73 3.97
N LEU A 397 7.49 -20.42 4.09
CA LEU A 397 7.91 -19.67 5.28
C LEU A 397 7.36 -20.31 6.55
N THR A 398 8.16 -20.30 7.61
CA THR A 398 7.85 -20.95 8.88
C THR A 398 7.84 -20.01 10.07
N ASN A 399 8.01 -18.70 9.82
CA ASN A 399 7.91 -17.68 10.86
C ASN A 399 6.47 -17.59 11.36
N ASP A 400 6.26 -17.27 12.60
CA ASP A 400 4.92 -17.19 13.21
C ASP A 400 4.20 -15.86 12.91
N ASP A 401 4.89 -14.91 12.29
CA ASP A 401 4.39 -13.64 11.77
C ASP A 401 4.05 -13.68 10.26
N ASP A 402 4.29 -14.83 9.60
CA ASP A 402 4.02 -15.08 8.19
C ASP A 402 2.89 -16.08 7.93
N LYS A 403 2.23 -15.93 6.79
CA LYS A 403 1.40 -16.98 6.18
C LYS A 403 2.22 -17.79 5.17
N SER A 404 2.33 -19.08 5.40
CA SER A 404 3.09 -20.00 4.55
C SER A 404 2.36 -20.33 3.26
N LEU A 405 2.86 -19.88 2.10
CA LEU A 405 2.36 -20.28 0.79
C LEU A 405 2.94 -21.63 0.36
N LYS A 406 2.10 -22.50 -0.23
CA LYS A 406 2.50 -23.83 -0.72
C LYS A 406 1.78 -24.17 -2.01
N GLY A 407 2.43 -24.89 -2.91
CA GLY A 407 1.77 -25.47 -4.09
C GLY A 407 0.56 -26.31 -3.71
N GLY A 408 -0.54 -26.16 -4.44
CA GLY A 408 -1.83 -26.78 -4.11
C GLY A 408 -2.68 -26.04 -3.07
N GLY A 409 -2.14 -25.00 -2.43
CA GLY A 409 -2.88 -24.18 -1.45
C GLY A 409 -3.83 -23.17 -2.09
N VAL A 410 -4.88 -22.82 -1.33
CA VAL A 410 -5.81 -21.72 -1.63
C VAL A 410 -5.81 -20.76 -0.44
N TYR A 411 -5.71 -19.46 -0.72
CA TYR A 411 -5.56 -18.40 0.27
C TYR A 411 -6.57 -17.29 0.02
N ASN A 412 -7.05 -16.66 1.08
CA ASN A 412 -7.84 -15.45 0.99
C ASN A 412 -6.92 -14.24 0.87
N VAL A 413 -7.15 -13.38 -0.12
CA VAL A 413 -6.34 -12.18 -0.35
C VAL A 413 -7.21 -10.94 -0.48
N GLY A 414 -6.78 -9.85 0.13
CA GLY A 414 -7.31 -8.51 -0.07
C GLY A 414 -6.22 -7.60 -0.59
N PHE A 415 -6.57 -6.66 -1.47
CA PHE A 415 -5.63 -5.73 -2.06
C PHE A 415 -5.94 -4.30 -1.67
N ALA A 416 -4.90 -3.48 -1.55
CA ALA A 416 -5.05 -2.05 -1.38
C ALA A 416 -4.01 -1.28 -2.19
N VAL A 417 -4.45 -0.21 -2.86
CA VAL A 417 -3.61 0.78 -3.52
C VAL A 417 -3.72 2.10 -2.77
N HIS A 418 -2.57 2.66 -2.41
CA HIS A 418 -2.45 4.02 -1.89
C HIS A 418 -1.78 4.85 -2.97
N ASP A 419 -2.52 5.78 -3.52
CA ASP A 419 -2.05 6.80 -4.46
C ASP A 419 -2.47 8.19 -3.98
N ASP A 420 -2.13 9.25 -4.71
CA ASP A 420 -2.61 10.59 -4.42
C ASP A 420 -2.15 11.13 -3.04
N ASN A 421 -0.96 10.73 -2.59
CA ASN A 421 -0.30 11.19 -1.35
C ASN A 421 -1.09 10.90 -0.06
N ILE A 422 -1.78 9.78 0.03
CA ILE A 422 -2.55 9.39 1.22
C ILE A 422 -1.90 8.28 2.04
N THR A 423 -2.23 8.19 3.33
CA THR A 423 -1.74 7.15 4.25
C THR A 423 -2.77 6.05 4.49
N THR A 424 -3.85 6.36 5.21
CA THR A 424 -4.85 5.42 5.71
C THR A 424 -6.17 5.61 5.01
N ARG A 425 -7.01 6.52 5.45
CA ARG A 425 -8.28 6.84 4.79
C ARG A 425 -8.04 7.37 3.36
N GLY A 426 -8.87 6.99 2.43
CA GLY A 426 -8.78 7.43 1.04
C GLY A 426 -7.99 6.50 0.12
N HIS A 427 -7.36 5.42 0.64
CA HIS A 427 -6.83 4.36 -0.22
C HIS A 427 -7.97 3.56 -0.88
N HIS A 428 -7.67 2.87 -1.98
CA HIS A 428 -8.61 1.97 -2.62
C HIS A 428 -8.40 0.54 -2.11
N VAL A 429 -9.48 -0.22 -1.94
CA VAL A 429 -9.45 -1.60 -1.41
C VAL A 429 -10.32 -2.52 -2.27
N SER A 430 -9.99 -3.81 -2.31
CA SER A 430 -10.82 -4.84 -2.94
C SER A 430 -11.67 -5.57 -1.91
N PHE A 431 -12.76 -6.18 -2.37
CA PHE A 431 -13.31 -7.34 -1.68
C PHE A 431 -12.31 -8.50 -1.71
N VAL A 432 -12.53 -9.49 -0.85
CA VAL A 432 -11.66 -10.68 -0.79
C VAL A 432 -11.75 -11.45 -2.09
N LYS A 433 -10.59 -11.89 -2.57
CA LYS A 433 -10.44 -12.86 -3.66
C LYS A 433 -9.69 -14.08 -3.14
N THR A 434 -9.83 -15.20 -3.84
CA THR A 434 -9.02 -16.39 -3.56
C THR A 434 -7.80 -16.42 -4.47
N LEU A 435 -6.64 -16.77 -3.90
CA LEU A 435 -5.38 -17.03 -4.62
C LEU A 435 -5.08 -18.53 -4.55
N GLY A 436 -5.04 -19.21 -5.68
CA GLY A 436 -4.71 -20.64 -5.76
C GLY A 436 -3.35 -20.89 -6.39
N LEU A 437 -2.46 -21.62 -5.75
CA LEU A 437 -1.16 -21.99 -6.30
C LEU A 437 -1.25 -23.32 -7.07
N GLY A 438 -1.44 -23.26 -8.40
CA GLY A 438 -1.62 -24.41 -9.26
C GLY A 438 -2.99 -25.08 -9.15
N VAL A 439 -3.94 -24.45 -8.46
CA VAL A 439 -5.32 -24.92 -8.30
C VAL A 439 -6.30 -23.81 -8.65
N LYS A 440 -7.55 -24.20 -8.92
CA LYS A 440 -8.61 -23.24 -9.30
C LYS A 440 -8.92 -22.28 -8.16
N ALA A 441 -8.93 -20.99 -8.47
CA ALA A 441 -9.28 -19.89 -7.59
C ALA A 441 -9.66 -18.67 -8.44
N ASP A 442 -10.07 -17.55 -7.83
CA ASP A 442 -10.31 -16.29 -8.56
C ASP A 442 -9.03 -15.80 -9.26
N ILE A 443 -7.90 -15.92 -8.57
CA ILE A 443 -6.56 -15.64 -9.09
C ILE A 443 -5.79 -16.95 -9.07
N GLN A 444 -5.51 -17.50 -10.24
CA GLN A 444 -4.79 -18.75 -10.35
C GLN A 444 -3.32 -18.49 -10.68
N ALA A 445 -2.43 -18.81 -9.74
CA ALA A 445 -1.00 -18.81 -9.99
C ALA A 445 -0.61 -20.03 -10.83
N VAL A 446 0.09 -19.78 -11.95
CA VAL A 446 0.55 -20.83 -12.86
C VAL A 446 1.91 -21.34 -12.39
N LYS A 447 2.06 -22.68 -12.31
CA LYS A 447 3.36 -23.27 -12.01
C LYS A 447 4.33 -23.05 -13.18
N LEU A 448 5.49 -22.48 -12.87
CA LEU A 448 6.61 -22.32 -13.81
C LEU A 448 7.42 -23.61 -13.89
N PRO A 449 8.13 -23.83 -15.02
CA PRO A 449 9.00 -25.01 -15.19
C PRO A 449 10.12 -25.08 -14.16
#